data_4e783093b7f4a34940b222894f52ca94
#
_entry.id   4e783093b7f4a34940b222894f52ca94
#
_cell.length_a   1.000
_cell.length_b   1.000
_cell.length_c   1.000
_cell.angle_alpha   90.00
_cell.angle_beta   90.00
_cell.angle_gamma   90.00
#
_symmetry.space_group_name_H-M   'P 1'
#
loop_
_entity.id
_entity.type
_entity.pdbx_description
1 polymer ?
#
loop_
_entity_poly.entity_id
_entity_poly.type
_entity_poly.pdbx_seq_one_letter_code
_entity_poly.pdbx_strand_id
1 'polypeptide(L)'
;MSFRREKYVPRGGPDGGDGGKGGDVVMVADPHLKTLLDFKYRQHYRAKNGGHGRGKRQHGRNGEDLIVKVPVGTVVRDEQTGELIADLLEPGQRVVVARGGRGGRGNARFATPTKQAPRFAEGGTPGEERWLRLELKLLADVGLVGYPNVGKSTFLRRISAARPKVAPYPFTTLAPHLGVVSYGEGKEFVVADIPGLIEGAHKGAGLGTRFLRHIERTLLLLHLLDLSGHRGGPLTLYDGVRRELASFNPLLAEKPEIVVLNKIDLPETRARVDETREAFEARGLPFFAISAQTGEGVKELIQEVGRRLEALKSHEGTA
;
A
#
# COMPACT_ATOMS: atom_id res chain seq x y z
N MET A 1 -21.73 -41.55 5.04
CA MET A 1 -22.41 -42.61 4.26
C MET A 1 -23.88 -42.65 4.62
N SER A 2 -24.75 -42.82 3.65
CA SER A 2 -26.22 -42.99 3.84
C SER A 2 -26.78 -43.96 2.84
N PHE A 3 -27.85 -44.68 3.26
CA PHE A 3 -28.55 -45.67 2.43
C PHE A 3 -30.04 -45.39 2.51
N ARG A 4 -30.69 -45.40 1.36
CA ARG A 4 -32.12 -45.25 1.25
C ARG A 4 -32.83 -46.47 1.88
N ARG A 5 -33.78 -46.24 2.76
CA ARG A 5 -34.63 -47.25 3.36
C ARG A 5 -36.07 -46.82 3.19
N GLU A 6 -36.80 -47.50 2.28
CA GLU A 6 -38.20 -47.22 2.05
C GLU A 6 -38.98 -48.52 2.00
N LYS A 7 -40.29 -48.44 2.31
CA LYS A 7 -41.16 -49.60 2.41
C LYS A 7 -41.15 -50.51 1.17
N TYR A 8 -40.99 -49.94 -0.02
CA TYR A 8 -41.00 -50.64 -1.30
C TYR A 8 -39.62 -50.80 -1.94
N VAL A 9 -38.55 -50.47 -1.26
CA VAL A 9 -37.17 -50.62 -1.74
C VAL A 9 -36.33 -51.31 -0.66
N PRO A 10 -36.55 -52.63 -0.41
CA PRO A 10 -35.99 -53.33 0.72
C PRO A 10 -34.46 -53.46 0.68
N ARG A 11 -33.87 -53.49 -0.52
CA ARG A 11 -32.41 -53.53 -0.65
C ARG A 11 -31.76 -52.16 -0.55
N GLY A 12 -32.52 -51.07 -0.62
CA GLY A 12 -32.02 -49.72 -0.57
C GLY A 12 -30.82 -49.47 -1.50
N GLY A 13 -30.56 -48.24 -1.82
CA GLY A 13 -29.36 -47.85 -2.58
C GLY A 13 -28.53 -46.84 -1.82
N PRO A 14 -27.27 -46.57 -2.23
CA PRO A 14 -26.47 -45.52 -1.66
C PRO A 14 -27.11 -44.17 -1.99
N ASP A 15 -27.37 -43.38 -0.98
CA ASP A 15 -28.05 -42.09 -1.12
C ASP A 15 -27.30 -40.93 -0.42
N GLY A 16 -26.07 -41.18 0.01
CA GLY A 16 -25.25 -40.14 0.62
C GLY A 16 -24.81 -39.10 -0.40
N GLY A 17 -25.14 -37.86 -0.14
CA GLY A 17 -24.66 -36.70 -0.91
C GLY A 17 -23.22 -36.33 -0.60
N ASP A 18 -22.60 -35.49 -1.43
CA ASP A 18 -21.25 -35.01 -1.26
C ASP A 18 -21.16 -33.94 -0.14
N GLY A 19 -20.01 -33.81 0.49
CA GLY A 19 -19.70 -32.69 1.34
C GLY A 19 -19.54 -31.39 0.55
N GLY A 20 -19.80 -30.26 1.19
CA GLY A 20 -19.51 -28.94 0.62
C GLY A 20 -18.02 -28.60 0.66
N LYS A 21 -17.56 -27.76 -0.27
CA LYS A 21 -16.22 -27.14 -0.24
C LYS A 21 -16.08 -26.25 0.99
N GLY A 22 -14.91 -26.17 1.60
CA GLY A 22 -14.56 -25.13 2.57
C GLY A 22 -14.48 -23.75 1.89
N GLY A 23 -14.73 -22.67 2.65
CA GLY A 23 -14.53 -21.31 2.17
C GLY A 23 -13.05 -20.98 1.97
N ASP A 24 -12.78 -20.05 1.08
CA ASP A 24 -11.43 -19.53 0.84
C ASP A 24 -11.16 -18.33 1.78
N VAL A 25 -9.88 -18.02 2.06
CA VAL A 25 -9.48 -16.78 2.71
C VAL A 25 -9.02 -15.82 1.62
N VAL A 26 -9.72 -14.69 1.52
CA VAL A 26 -9.51 -13.69 0.47
C VAL A 26 -9.10 -12.37 1.11
N MET A 27 -7.95 -11.82 0.71
CA MET A 27 -7.55 -10.46 1.09
C MET A 27 -8.07 -9.46 0.07
N VAL A 28 -8.53 -8.30 0.57
CA VAL A 28 -9.11 -7.22 -0.25
C VAL A 28 -8.50 -5.89 0.18
N ALA A 29 -7.97 -5.13 -0.78
CA ALA A 29 -7.46 -3.79 -0.54
C ALA A 29 -8.62 -2.81 -0.26
N ASP A 30 -8.63 -2.22 0.94
CA ASP A 30 -9.64 -1.24 1.36
C ASP A 30 -8.98 0.15 1.50
N PRO A 31 -9.40 1.17 0.71
CA PRO A 31 -8.81 2.51 0.75
C PRO A 31 -9.07 3.25 2.07
N HIS A 32 -10.05 2.80 2.86
CA HIS A 32 -10.36 3.40 4.16
C HIS A 32 -9.43 2.92 5.29
N LEU A 33 -8.70 1.82 5.08
CA LEU A 33 -7.72 1.32 6.03
C LEU A 33 -6.36 1.96 5.76
N LYS A 34 -5.72 2.48 6.83
CA LYS A 34 -4.40 3.14 6.74
C LYS A 34 -3.28 2.39 7.46
N THR A 35 -3.59 1.31 8.17
CA THR A 35 -2.63 0.62 9.05
C THR A 35 -2.92 -0.87 9.13
N LEU A 36 -1.87 -1.67 9.37
CA LEU A 36 -1.97 -3.11 9.65
C LEU A 36 -2.05 -3.41 11.15
N LEU A 37 -2.36 -2.42 12.00
CA LEU A 37 -2.31 -2.57 13.46
C LEU A 37 -3.24 -3.68 13.96
N ASP A 38 -4.40 -3.86 13.35
CA ASP A 38 -5.38 -4.88 13.74
C ASP A 38 -4.81 -6.30 13.64
N PHE A 39 -3.91 -6.54 12.69
CA PHE A 39 -3.24 -7.84 12.50
C PHE A 39 -2.27 -8.18 13.63
N LYS A 40 -1.81 -7.19 14.40
CA LYS A 40 -1.01 -7.43 15.61
C LYS A 40 -1.84 -8.08 16.73
N TYR A 41 -3.12 -7.75 16.81
CA TYR A 41 -4.03 -8.25 17.84
C TYR A 41 -4.79 -9.48 17.39
N ARG A 42 -5.18 -9.56 16.13
CA ARG A 42 -5.86 -10.71 15.55
C ARG A 42 -4.96 -11.35 14.51
N GLN A 43 -4.36 -12.49 14.85
CA GLN A 43 -3.39 -13.18 13.99
C GLN A 43 -3.98 -14.41 13.28
N HIS A 44 -5.14 -14.91 13.72
CA HIS A 44 -5.75 -16.10 13.15
C HIS A 44 -7.02 -15.77 12.39
N TYR A 45 -7.04 -16.20 11.14
CA TYR A 45 -8.14 -16.00 10.21
C TYR A 45 -8.53 -17.35 9.63
N ARG A 46 -9.81 -17.73 9.81
CA ARG A 46 -10.31 -19.02 9.39
C ARG A 46 -11.65 -18.85 8.67
N ALA A 47 -11.72 -19.29 7.40
CA ALA A 47 -12.97 -19.38 6.66
C ALA A 47 -13.85 -20.51 7.20
N LYS A 48 -15.13 -20.49 6.86
CA LYS A 48 -16.08 -21.51 7.33
C LYS A 48 -15.84 -22.85 6.62
N ASN A 49 -15.99 -23.93 7.38
CA ASN A 49 -15.96 -25.28 6.81
C ASN A 49 -17.20 -25.52 5.94
N GLY A 50 -17.04 -26.35 4.93
CA GLY A 50 -18.15 -26.91 4.18
C GLY A 50 -19.01 -27.83 5.08
N GLY A 51 -20.30 -27.86 4.80
CA GLY A 51 -21.25 -28.74 5.46
C GLY A 51 -21.07 -30.20 5.05
N HIS A 52 -21.45 -31.11 5.94
CA HIS A 52 -21.49 -32.54 5.61
C HIS A 52 -22.62 -32.86 4.63
N GLY A 53 -22.35 -33.76 3.67
CA GLY A 53 -23.38 -34.36 2.86
C GLY A 53 -24.35 -35.17 3.70
N ARG A 54 -25.62 -35.18 3.31
CA ARG A 54 -26.72 -35.87 3.99
C ARG A 54 -27.32 -36.96 3.12
N GLY A 55 -28.18 -37.77 3.69
CA GLY A 55 -29.00 -38.73 2.97
C GLY A 55 -29.90 -38.08 1.90
N LYS A 56 -30.55 -38.87 1.08
CA LYS A 56 -31.38 -38.42 -0.04
C LYS A 56 -30.61 -37.58 -1.08
N ARG A 57 -29.32 -37.88 -1.26
CA ARG A 57 -28.41 -37.19 -2.19
C ARG A 57 -28.26 -35.68 -1.91
N GLN A 58 -28.53 -35.22 -0.70
CA GLN A 58 -28.38 -33.82 -0.36
C GLN A 58 -26.90 -33.48 -0.17
N HIS A 59 -26.41 -32.55 -0.97
CA HIS A 59 -25.05 -32.04 -0.85
C HIS A 59 -24.92 -31.09 0.35
N GLY A 60 -23.77 -31.10 1.00
CA GLY A 60 -23.42 -30.14 2.02
C GLY A 60 -23.31 -28.73 1.44
N ARG A 61 -23.71 -27.72 2.20
CA ARG A 61 -23.52 -26.32 1.81
C ARG A 61 -22.02 -26.01 1.76
N ASN A 62 -21.55 -25.25 0.77
CA ASN A 62 -20.21 -24.72 0.76
C ASN A 62 -20.00 -23.75 1.92
N GLY A 63 -18.78 -23.74 2.47
CA GLY A 63 -18.35 -22.75 3.45
C GLY A 63 -18.31 -21.36 2.80
N GLU A 64 -18.63 -20.36 3.59
CA GLU A 64 -18.50 -18.96 3.16
C GLU A 64 -17.03 -18.55 3.19
N ASP A 65 -16.63 -17.78 2.18
CA ASP A 65 -15.29 -17.20 2.13
C ASP A 65 -15.12 -16.17 3.26
N LEU A 66 -13.90 -16.08 3.78
CA LEU A 66 -13.52 -15.06 4.73
C LEU A 66 -12.84 -13.92 3.98
N ILE A 67 -13.46 -12.75 3.97
CA ILE A 67 -12.87 -11.53 3.42
C ILE A 67 -12.08 -10.84 4.53
N VAL A 68 -10.77 -10.67 4.30
CA VAL A 68 -9.85 -9.97 5.19
C VAL A 68 -9.45 -8.67 4.49
N LYS A 69 -9.86 -7.54 5.06
CA LYS A 69 -9.54 -6.22 4.53
C LYS A 69 -8.15 -5.79 4.96
N VAL A 70 -7.37 -5.27 4.03
CA VAL A 70 -6.02 -4.73 4.24
C VAL A 70 -5.90 -3.35 3.58
N PRO A 71 -5.00 -2.47 4.06
CA PRO A 71 -4.75 -1.19 3.40
C PRO A 71 -4.28 -1.38 1.96
N VAL A 72 -4.60 -0.41 1.10
CA VAL A 72 -3.99 -0.32 -0.24
C VAL A 72 -2.47 -0.18 -0.10
N GLY A 73 -1.70 -0.89 -0.92
CA GLY A 73 -0.23 -0.95 -0.83
C GLY A 73 0.28 -2.05 0.10
N THR A 74 -0.58 -2.97 0.54
CA THR A 74 -0.15 -4.14 1.32
C THR A 74 0.50 -5.18 0.42
N VAL A 75 1.73 -5.55 0.75
CA VAL A 75 2.44 -6.68 0.17
C VAL A 75 2.18 -7.91 1.03
N VAL A 76 1.78 -8.98 0.39
CA VAL A 76 1.52 -10.27 1.02
C VAL A 76 2.60 -11.26 0.58
N ARG A 77 3.36 -11.78 1.54
CA ARG A 77 4.37 -12.82 1.31
C ARG A 77 4.07 -14.04 2.14
N ASP A 78 4.46 -15.18 1.62
CA ASP A 78 4.55 -16.41 2.42
C ASP A 78 5.71 -16.27 3.41
N GLU A 79 5.44 -16.47 4.71
CA GLU A 79 6.44 -16.29 5.77
C GLU A 79 7.52 -17.38 5.72
N GLN A 80 7.18 -18.59 5.26
CA GLN A 80 8.12 -19.72 5.24
C GLN A 80 9.02 -19.68 4.01
N THR A 81 8.45 -19.37 2.83
CA THR A 81 9.19 -19.39 1.57
C THR A 81 9.73 -18.02 1.17
N GLY A 82 9.20 -16.93 1.75
CA GLY A 82 9.50 -15.56 1.33
C GLY A 82 8.88 -15.17 -0.02
N GLU A 83 8.15 -16.08 -0.67
CA GLU A 83 7.54 -15.87 -1.98
C GLU A 83 6.51 -14.74 -1.94
N LEU A 84 6.51 -13.90 -2.97
CA LEU A 84 5.52 -12.86 -3.15
C LEU A 84 4.20 -13.48 -3.63
N ILE A 85 3.17 -13.44 -2.80
CA ILE A 85 1.82 -13.90 -3.15
C ILE A 85 1.05 -12.80 -3.88
N ALA A 86 1.09 -11.57 -3.37
CA ALA A 86 0.41 -10.44 -3.99
C ALA A 86 1.00 -9.09 -3.55
N ASP A 87 0.81 -8.08 -4.41
CA ASP A 87 1.01 -6.65 -4.12
C ASP A 87 -0.32 -5.96 -4.39
N LEU A 88 -1.02 -5.57 -3.33
CA LEU A 88 -2.39 -5.04 -3.38
C LEU A 88 -2.35 -3.51 -3.54
N LEU A 89 -2.23 -3.04 -4.78
CA LEU A 89 -1.98 -1.64 -5.13
C LEU A 89 -3.24 -0.84 -5.41
N GLU A 90 -4.29 -1.52 -5.87
CA GLU A 90 -5.53 -0.89 -6.32
C GLU A 90 -6.65 -1.07 -5.30
N PRO A 91 -7.49 -0.05 -5.06
CA PRO A 91 -8.68 -0.19 -4.23
C PRO A 91 -9.57 -1.32 -4.73
N GLY A 92 -10.01 -2.20 -3.82
CA GLY A 92 -10.87 -3.33 -4.15
C GLY A 92 -10.16 -4.53 -4.80
N GLN A 93 -8.87 -4.45 -5.07
CA GLN A 93 -8.07 -5.58 -5.56
C GLN A 93 -8.16 -6.75 -4.59
N ARG A 94 -8.32 -7.97 -5.14
CA ARG A 94 -8.55 -9.18 -4.36
C ARG A 94 -7.52 -10.24 -4.67
N VAL A 95 -7.12 -11.00 -3.65
CA VAL A 95 -6.26 -12.17 -3.79
C VAL A 95 -6.71 -13.28 -2.85
N VAL A 96 -6.77 -14.51 -3.37
CA VAL A 96 -6.99 -15.72 -2.55
C VAL A 96 -5.65 -16.11 -1.94
N VAL A 97 -5.53 -16.01 -0.62
CA VAL A 97 -4.29 -16.31 0.11
C VAL A 97 -4.24 -17.72 0.66
N ALA A 98 -5.40 -18.34 0.90
CA ALA A 98 -5.52 -19.74 1.26
C ALA A 98 -6.84 -20.32 0.74
N ARG A 99 -6.77 -21.47 0.09
CA ARG A 99 -7.93 -22.13 -0.50
C ARG A 99 -8.58 -23.11 0.45
N GLY A 100 -9.89 -23.15 0.46
CA GLY A 100 -10.66 -24.15 1.19
C GLY A 100 -10.51 -25.55 0.60
N GLY A 101 -10.55 -26.55 1.47
CA GLY A 101 -10.51 -27.94 1.06
C GLY A 101 -11.72 -28.36 0.26
N ARG A 102 -11.57 -29.40 -0.56
CA ARG A 102 -12.68 -29.98 -1.32
C ARG A 102 -13.56 -30.82 -0.41
N GLY A 103 -14.86 -30.78 -0.63
CA GLY A 103 -15.80 -31.70 0.01
C GLY A 103 -15.58 -33.13 -0.45
N GLY A 104 -15.75 -34.08 0.48
CA GLY A 104 -15.67 -35.49 0.17
C GLY A 104 -16.83 -35.97 -0.67
N ARG A 105 -16.65 -37.05 -1.42
CA ARG A 105 -17.69 -37.64 -2.26
C ARG A 105 -18.54 -38.62 -1.46
N GLY A 106 -19.87 -38.44 -1.53
CA GLY A 106 -20.81 -39.37 -0.91
C GLY A 106 -20.84 -40.75 -1.57
N ASN A 107 -21.29 -41.75 -0.82
CA ASN A 107 -21.32 -43.14 -1.32
C ASN A 107 -22.21 -43.34 -2.57
N ALA A 108 -23.18 -42.45 -2.82
CA ALA A 108 -24.00 -42.49 -4.03
C ALA A 108 -23.15 -42.30 -5.32
N ARG A 109 -22.02 -41.60 -5.27
CA ARG A 109 -21.11 -41.40 -6.42
C ARG A 109 -20.31 -42.62 -6.82
N PHE A 110 -20.20 -43.62 -5.93
CA PHE A 110 -19.42 -44.82 -6.15
C PHE A 110 -20.27 -46.03 -6.54
N ALA A 111 -21.56 -45.82 -6.79
CA ALA A 111 -22.43 -46.85 -7.28
C ALA A 111 -22.10 -47.16 -8.76
N THR A 112 -21.84 -48.43 -9.04
CA THR A 112 -21.61 -48.96 -10.37
C THR A 112 -22.54 -50.13 -10.63
N PRO A 113 -22.75 -50.61 -11.89
CA PRO A 113 -23.57 -51.76 -12.19
C PRO A 113 -23.14 -53.03 -11.41
N THR A 114 -21.85 -53.20 -11.17
CA THR A 114 -21.27 -54.32 -10.44
C THR A 114 -21.24 -54.09 -8.92
N LYS A 115 -21.18 -52.82 -8.44
CA LYS A 115 -21.13 -52.44 -7.04
C LYS A 115 -22.27 -51.48 -6.69
N GLN A 116 -23.47 -52.02 -6.62
CA GLN A 116 -24.72 -51.22 -6.47
C GLN A 116 -24.90 -50.57 -5.09
N ALA A 117 -24.27 -51.07 -4.05
CA ALA A 117 -24.38 -50.55 -2.68
C ALA A 117 -22.98 -50.32 -2.02
N PRO A 118 -22.21 -49.36 -2.51
CA PRO A 118 -20.89 -49.09 -1.93
C PRO A 118 -21.02 -48.61 -0.47
N ARG A 119 -20.24 -49.24 0.42
CA ARG A 119 -20.18 -48.94 1.84
C ARG A 119 -18.99 -48.05 2.20
N PHE A 120 -18.56 -47.18 1.32
CA PHE A 120 -17.50 -46.23 1.55
C PHE A 120 -17.87 -44.87 0.97
N ALA A 121 -17.25 -43.84 1.48
CA ALA A 121 -17.33 -42.46 1.00
C ALA A 121 -15.93 -41.88 1.14
N GLU A 122 -15.60 -40.90 0.32
CA GLU A 122 -14.33 -40.18 0.46
C GLU A 122 -14.48 -39.07 1.52
N GLY A 123 -13.44 -38.93 2.35
CA GLY A 123 -13.29 -37.76 3.21
C GLY A 123 -13.01 -36.52 2.37
N GLY A 124 -13.37 -35.36 2.87
CA GLY A 124 -12.91 -34.10 2.30
C GLY A 124 -11.41 -33.92 2.47
N THR A 125 -10.81 -33.11 1.61
CA THR A 125 -9.39 -32.70 1.80
C THR A 125 -9.31 -31.54 2.77
N PRO A 126 -8.23 -31.42 3.56
CA PRO A 126 -7.99 -30.23 4.35
C PRO A 126 -7.85 -29.01 3.45
N GLY A 127 -8.15 -27.83 3.98
CA GLY A 127 -7.84 -26.56 3.34
C GLY A 127 -6.35 -26.21 3.45
N GLU A 128 -5.93 -25.20 2.72
CA GLU A 128 -4.59 -24.65 2.83
C GLU A 128 -4.44 -23.88 4.13
N GLU A 129 -3.29 -24.04 4.78
CA GLU A 129 -2.87 -23.26 5.95
C GLU A 129 -1.55 -22.58 5.60
N ARG A 130 -1.48 -21.25 5.79
CA ARG A 130 -0.27 -20.47 5.48
C ARG A 130 -0.01 -19.43 6.55
N TRP A 131 1.26 -19.23 6.84
CA TRP A 131 1.74 -18.08 7.59
C TRP A 131 2.11 -17.00 6.59
N LEU A 132 1.51 -15.81 6.78
CA LEU A 132 1.69 -14.69 5.86
C LEU A 132 2.40 -13.55 6.58
N ARG A 133 3.40 -12.99 5.91
CA ARG A 133 3.99 -11.71 6.28
C ARG A 133 3.29 -10.62 5.51
N LEU A 134 2.70 -9.69 6.24
CA LEU A 134 2.06 -8.51 5.68
C LEU A 134 2.98 -7.31 5.86
N GLU A 135 3.36 -6.68 4.77
CA GLU A 135 4.17 -5.47 4.75
C GLU A 135 3.35 -4.36 4.13
N LEU A 136 3.07 -3.31 4.88
CA LEU A 136 2.44 -2.12 4.32
C LEU A 136 3.54 -1.25 3.70
N LYS A 137 3.54 -1.14 2.38
CA LYS A 137 4.31 -0.13 1.68
C LYS A 137 3.59 1.20 1.94
N LEU A 138 4.04 1.95 2.92
CA LEU A 138 3.51 3.29 3.17
C LEU A 138 3.75 4.13 1.92
N LEU A 139 2.67 4.33 1.18
CA LEU A 139 2.64 5.27 0.07
C LEU A 139 2.65 6.66 0.70
N ALA A 140 3.72 7.41 0.53
CA ALA A 140 3.68 8.82 0.81
C ALA A 140 2.90 9.49 -0.31
N ASP A 141 1.94 10.34 0.05
CA ASP A 141 1.22 11.17 -0.93
C ASP A 141 2.17 12.23 -1.52
N VAL A 142 3.11 12.72 -0.70
CA VAL A 142 4.04 13.80 -1.02
C VAL A 142 5.48 13.39 -0.76
N GLY A 143 6.37 13.62 -1.72
CA GLY A 143 7.81 13.44 -1.59
C GLY A 143 8.53 14.77 -1.39
N LEU A 144 9.43 14.85 -0.37
CA LEU A 144 10.32 16.01 -0.21
C LEU A 144 11.61 15.78 -1.01
N VAL A 145 11.93 16.69 -1.90
CA VAL A 145 13.16 16.68 -2.69
C VAL A 145 13.93 17.98 -2.51
N GLY A 146 15.23 17.95 -2.70
CA GLY A 146 16.10 19.12 -2.55
C GLY A 146 17.49 18.76 -2.02
N TYR A 147 18.44 19.66 -2.12
CA TYR A 147 19.83 19.48 -1.69
C TYR A 147 19.95 19.11 -0.19
N PRO A 148 21.07 18.50 0.23
CA PRO A 148 21.36 18.33 1.66
C PRO A 148 21.28 19.68 2.40
N ASN A 149 20.86 19.64 3.65
CA ASN A 149 20.77 20.79 4.56
C ASN A 149 19.78 21.91 4.14
N VAL A 150 18.96 21.74 3.11
CA VAL A 150 17.89 22.70 2.75
C VAL A 150 16.75 22.74 3.79
N GLY A 151 16.77 21.85 4.77
CA GLY A 151 15.80 21.84 5.86
C GLY A 151 14.64 20.86 5.68
N LYS A 152 14.74 19.85 4.79
CA LYS A 152 13.69 18.82 4.60
C LYS A 152 13.22 18.17 5.90
N SER A 153 14.16 17.65 6.68
CA SER A 153 13.84 16.98 7.95
C SER A 153 13.33 17.94 9.03
N THR A 154 13.75 19.21 8.99
CA THR A 154 13.22 20.27 9.88
C THR A 154 11.78 20.59 9.50
N PHE A 155 11.51 20.75 8.21
CA PHE A 155 10.16 20.95 7.68
C PHE A 155 9.24 19.77 8.04
N LEU A 156 9.67 18.54 7.80
CA LEU A 156 8.90 17.35 8.14
C LEU A 156 8.54 17.29 9.64
N ARG A 157 9.48 17.61 10.51
CA ARG A 157 9.22 17.67 11.97
C ARG A 157 8.23 18.77 12.34
N ARG A 158 8.25 19.88 11.64
CA ARG A 158 7.32 21.01 11.87
C ARG A 158 5.88 20.69 11.49
N ILE A 159 5.67 20.01 10.37
CA ILE A 159 4.34 19.76 9.80
C ILE A 159 3.68 18.47 10.30
N SER A 160 4.47 17.54 10.84
CA SER A 160 3.94 16.25 11.27
C SER A 160 3.16 16.37 12.58
N ALA A 161 1.94 15.82 12.59
CA ALA A 161 1.05 15.77 13.77
C ALA A 161 1.61 14.88 14.91
N ALA A 162 2.50 13.94 14.57
CA ALA A 162 3.26 13.12 15.51
C ALA A 162 4.74 13.19 15.15
N ARG A 163 5.64 12.82 16.07
CA ARG A 163 7.07 12.73 15.74
C ARG A 163 7.26 11.85 14.50
N PRO A 164 7.97 12.32 13.46
CA PRO A 164 8.21 11.54 12.27
C PRO A 164 8.76 10.16 12.64
N LYS A 165 8.13 9.12 12.15
CA LYS A 165 8.57 7.76 12.41
C LYS A 165 9.60 7.38 11.37
N VAL A 166 10.74 6.89 11.83
CA VAL A 166 11.68 6.17 10.98
C VAL A 166 11.04 4.84 10.66
N ALA A 167 10.70 4.61 9.39
CA ALA A 167 10.19 3.31 8.98
C ALA A 167 11.39 2.42 8.61
N PRO A 168 11.75 1.42 9.43
CA PRO A 168 12.82 0.48 9.10
C PRO A 168 12.31 -0.46 8.00
N TYR A 169 12.63 -0.14 6.77
CA TYR A 169 12.42 -1.08 5.67
C TYR A 169 13.60 -2.04 5.59
N PRO A 170 13.39 -3.36 5.59
CA PRO A 170 14.48 -4.35 5.65
C PRO A 170 15.40 -4.33 4.42
N PHE A 171 15.16 -3.44 3.45
CA PHE A 171 15.90 -3.32 2.20
C PHE A 171 16.40 -1.89 1.92
N THR A 172 16.35 -0.99 2.90
CA THR A 172 16.89 0.39 2.76
C THR A 172 18.08 0.58 3.68
N THR A 173 19.21 1.01 3.12
CA THR A 173 20.38 1.45 3.91
C THR A 173 20.11 2.76 4.63
N LEU A 174 19.17 3.58 4.12
CA LEU A 174 18.68 4.82 4.71
C LEU A 174 17.17 4.74 4.88
N ALA A 175 16.69 4.68 6.10
CA ALA A 175 15.27 4.62 6.38
C ALA A 175 14.61 6.00 6.13
N PRO A 176 13.51 6.07 5.34
CA PRO A 176 12.79 7.32 5.13
C PRO A 176 12.13 7.80 6.42
N HIS A 177 12.11 9.10 6.59
CA HIS A 177 11.32 9.73 7.65
C HIS A 177 9.94 10.03 7.09
N LEU A 178 8.91 9.49 7.71
CA LEU A 178 7.52 9.69 7.33
C LEU A 178 6.82 10.57 8.35
N GLY A 179 6.04 11.53 7.86
CA GLY A 179 5.18 12.38 8.68
C GLY A 179 3.74 12.36 8.19
N VAL A 180 2.79 12.25 9.11
CA VAL A 180 1.36 12.45 8.82
C VAL A 180 1.03 13.91 9.07
N VAL A 181 0.45 14.57 8.09
CA VAL A 181 0.14 15.99 8.09
C VAL A 181 -1.36 16.17 8.00
N SER A 182 -1.94 16.90 8.95
CA SER A 182 -3.35 17.28 8.93
C SER A 182 -3.51 18.66 8.29
N TYR A 183 -4.47 18.82 7.37
CA TYR A 183 -4.74 20.09 6.67
C TYR A 183 -6.22 20.55 6.75
N GLY A 184 -7.02 19.83 7.52
CA GLY A 184 -8.43 20.15 7.78
C GLY A 184 -9.06 19.11 8.71
N GLU A 185 -10.33 19.28 9.05
CA GLU A 185 -11.05 18.34 9.91
C GLU A 185 -11.09 16.93 9.25
N GLY A 186 -10.40 15.98 9.87
CA GLY A 186 -10.31 14.60 9.40
C GLY A 186 -9.57 14.39 8.08
N LYS A 187 -8.91 15.42 7.53
CA LYS A 187 -8.14 15.33 6.29
C LYS A 187 -6.65 15.29 6.58
N GLU A 188 -6.00 14.24 6.09
CA GLU A 188 -4.59 13.99 6.31
C GLU A 188 -3.92 13.48 5.04
N PHE A 189 -2.62 13.77 4.91
CA PHE A 189 -1.75 13.17 3.89
C PHE A 189 -0.41 12.77 4.50
N VAL A 190 0.28 11.85 3.83
CA VAL A 190 1.58 11.35 4.27
C VAL A 190 2.69 12.00 3.46
N VAL A 191 3.70 12.52 4.15
CA VAL A 191 4.90 13.12 3.56
C VAL A 191 6.10 12.23 3.85
N ALA A 192 6.92 11.97 2.83
CA ALA A 192 8.20 11.26 2.98
C ALA A 192 9.37 12.21 2.73
N ASP A 193 10.31 12.26 3.68
CA ASP A 193 11.64 12.81 3.44
C ASP A 193 12.48 11.76 2.71
N ILE A 194 13.02 12.14 1.58
CA ILE A 194 13.80 11.28 0.69
C ILE A 194 15.29 11.58 0.93
N PRO A 195 15.96 10.89 1.85
CA PRO A 195 17.37 11.11 2.09
C PRO A 195 18.21 10.56 0.94
N GLY A 196 19.28 11.25 0.58
CA GLY A 196 20.33 10.73 -0.29
C GLY A 196 20.07 10.78 -1.80
N LEU A 197 19.07 11.57 -2.28
CA LEU A 197 18.87 11.76 -3.71
C LEU A 197 20.01 12.53 -4.42
N ILE A 198 20.86 13.26 -3.69
CA ILE A 198 21.72 14.29 -4.27
C ILE A 198 23.22 14.10 -4.04
N GLU A 199 23.69 13.04 -3.42
CA GLU A 199 25.15 12.78 -3.33
C GLU A 199 25.48 11.38 -3.84
N GLY A 200 25.73 11.25 -5.15
CA GLY A 200 26.37 10.07 -5.72
C GLY A 200 25.46 8.85 -5.87
N ALA A 201 24.16 9.01 -5.93
CA ALA A 201 23.20 7.91 -6.14
C ALA A 201 23.49 7.09 -7.42
N HIS A 202 24.07 7.75 -8.44
CA HIS A 202 24.50 7.12 -9.70
C HIS A 202 25.84 6.38 -9.59
N LYS A 203 26.61 6.52 -8.50
CA LYS A 203 27.94 5.88 -8.32
C LYS A 203 27.89 4.53 -7.62
N GLY A 204 26.74 3.84 -7.61
CA GLY A 204 26.69 2.43 -7.22
C GLY A 204 26.73 2.14 -5.72
N ALA A 205 26.68 3.13 -4.84
CA ALA A 205 26.65 2.92 -3.40
C ALA A 205 25.20 2.75 -2.89
N GLY A 206 24.55 1.63 -3.24
CA GLY A 206 23.62 0.98 -2.34
C GLY A 206 22.27 1.63 -1.99
N LEU A 207 21.81 2.70 -2.64
CA LEU A 207 20.40 3.10 -2.56
C LEU A 207 19.60 2.13 -3.43
N GLY A 208 19.06 1.09 -2.79
CA GLY A 208 18.42 0.00 -3.52
C GLY A 208 17.29 0.50 -4.42
N THR A 209 17.27 0.06 -5.66
CA THR A 209 16.21 0.26 -6.67
C THR A 209 14.79 0.02 -6.14
N ARG A 210 14.66 -0.63 -4.98
CA ARG A 210 13.40 -0.88 -4.27
C ARG A 210 12.88 0.33 -3.49
N PHE A 211 13.77 1.15 -2.90
CA PHE A 211 13.38 2.36 -2.19
C PHE A 211 12.76 3.41 -3.13
N LEU A 212 13.28 3.48 -4.32
CA LEU A 212 12.91 4.45 -5.34
C LEU A 212 11.55 4.16 -5.96
N ARG A 213 11.14 2.92 -6.00
CA ARG A 213 9.76 2.53 -6.32
C ARG A 213 8.71 3.10 -5.37
N HIS A 214 9.10 3.49 -4.15
CA HIS A 214 8.17 4.13 -3.20
C HIS A 214 7.96 5.61 -3.51
N ILE A 215 8.98 6.27 -4.07
CA ILE A 215 8.90 7.66 -4.52
C ILE A 215 8.12 7.76 -5.83
N GLU A 216 8.25 6.78 -6.70
CA GLU A 216 7.46 6.66 -7.94
C GLU A 216 5.94 6.72 -7.67
N ARG A 217 5.52 6.39 -6.47
CA ARG A 217 4.12 6.37 -6.06
C ARG A 217 3.64 7.64 -5.35
N THR A 218 4.52 8.61 -5.08
CA THR A 218 4.07 9.91 -4.56
C THR A 218 3.28 10.63 -5.65
N LEU A 219 2.20 11.29 -5.27
CA LEU A 219 1.34 12.03 -6.19
C LEU A 219 1.90 13.42 -6.49
N LEU A 220 2.64 14.00 -5.55
CA LEU A 220 3.12 15.37 -5.60
C LEU A 220 4.54 15.44 -5.02
N LEU A 221 5.40 16.28 -5.58
CA LEU A 221 6.72 16.59 -5.04
C LEU A 221 6.73 17.99 -4.42
N LEU A 222 7.36 18.14 -3.26
CA LEU A 222 7.75 19.43 -2.70
C LEU A 222 9.25 19.61 -2.89
N HIS A 223 9.62 20.51 -3.77
CA HIS A 223 11.00 20.79 -4.11
C HIS A 223 11.53 21.93 -3.23
N LEU A 224 12.23 21.59 -2.16
CA LEU A 224 12.78 22.57 -1.23
C LEU A 224 14.08 23.15 -1.77
N LEU A 225 14.15 24.48 -1.75
CA LEU A 225 15.32 25.28 -2.10
C LEU A 225 15.82 26.05 -0.89
N ASP A 226 17.12 26.23 -0.83
CA ASP A 226 17.81 27.08 0.12
C ASP A 226 18.82 27.95 -0.64
N LEU A 227 18.68 29.25 -0.52
CA LEU A 227 19.58 30.22 -1.16
C LEU A 227 20.61 30.78 -0.20
N SER A 228 20.61 30.39 1.09
CA SER A 228 21.59 30.86 2.08
C SER A 228 22.97 30.36 1.71
N GLY A 229 23.94 31.29 1.64
CA GLY A 229 25.32 30.97 1.30
C GLY A 229 25.58 30.59 -0.18
N HIS A 230 24.53 30.54 -1.02
CA HIS A 230 24.66 30.21 -2.46
C HIS A 230 24.69 31.48 -3.33
N ARG A 231 25.77 31.64 -4.13
CA ARG A 231 25.93 32.74 -5.11
C ARG A 231 25.19 32.45 -6.44
N GLY A 232 24.70 31.23 -6.63
CA GLY A 232 23.96 30.82 -7.84
C GLY A 232 22.51 31.29 -7.85
N GLY A 233 21.93 31.37 -9.06
CA GLY A 233 20.51 31.67 -9.21
C GLY A 233 19.60 30.52 -8.71
N PRO A 234 18.35 30.82 -8.32
CA PRO A 234 17.40 29.81 -7.82
C PRO A 234 17.13 28.73 -8.86
N LEU A 235 17.07 29.09 -10.15
CA LEU A 235 16.85 28.14 -11.24
C LEU A 235 18.00 27.15 -11.40
N THR A 236 19.25 27.56 -11.17
CA THR A 236 20.42 26.66 -11.27
C THR A 236 20.36 25.54 -10.25
N LEU A 237 19.98 25.86 -9.00
CA LEU A 237 19.80 24.88 -7.94
C LEU A 237 18.62 23.94 -8.23
N TYR A 238 17.51 24.49 -8.68
CA TYR A 238 16.35 23.74 -9.09
C TYR A 238 16.67 22.76 -10.22
N ASP A 239 17.26 23.25 -11.31
CA ASP A 239 17.59 22.44 -12.49
C ASP A 239 18.63 21.35 -12.17
N GLY A 240 19.49 21.58 -11.16
CA GLY A 240 20.43 20.58 -10.63
C GLY A 240 19.70 19.37 -10.07
N VAL A 241 18.75 19.59 -9.17
CA VAL A 241 17.93 18.53 -8.55
C VAL A 241 17.07 17.84 -9.58
N ARG A 242 16.47 18.58 -10.53
CA ARG A 242 15.64 18.02 -11.62
C ARG A 242 16.42 17.08 -12.52
N ARG A 243 17.65 17.46 -12.90
CA ARG A 243 18.53 16.59 -13.69
C ARG A 243 18.86 15.30 -12.96
N GLU A 244 19.10 15.37 -11.66
CA GLU A 244 19.40 14.20 -10.85
C GLU A 244 18.17 13.29 -10.70
N LEU A 245 16.98 13.84 -10.45
CA LEU A 245 15.71 13.10 -10.47
C LEU A 245 15.48 12.41 -11.81
N ALA A 246 15.69 13.12 -12.93
CA ALA A 246 15.51 12.57 -14.27
C ALA A 246 16.52 11.46 -14.60
N SER A 247 17.78 11.61 -14.18
CA SER A 247 18.82 10.60 -14.39
C SER A 247 18.54 9.32 -13.59
N PHE A 248 17.80 9.47 -12.50
CA PHE A 248 17.44 8.41 -11.62
C PHE A 248 16.18 7.65 -12.10
N ASN A 249 15.08 8.36 -12.32
CA ASN A 249 13.86 7.86 -12.95
C ASN A 249 13.14 9.01 -13.67
N PRO A 250 13.02 8.97 -15.00
CA PRO A 250 12.31 9.98 -15.78
C PRO A 250 10.90 10.28 -15.30
N LEU A 251 10.17 9.25 -14.81
CA LEU A 251 8.82 9.41 -14.29
C LEU A 251 8.74 10.32 -13.05
N LEU A 252 9.81 10.42 -12.26
CA LEU A 252 9.87 11.34 -11.13
C LEU A 252 9.99 12.80 -11.58
N ALA A 253 10.69 13.02 -12.68
CA ALA A 253 10.83 14.35 -13.25
C ALA A 253 9.55 14.86 -13.93
N GLU A 254 8.59 14.00 -14.25
CA GLU A 254 7.30 14.35 -14.85
C GLU A 254 6.21 14.64 -13.81
N LYS A 255 6.47 14.35 -12.54
CA LYS A 255 5.48 14.53 -11.48
C LYS A 255 5.12 16.00 -11.25
N PRO A 256 3.85 16.26 -10.87
CA PRO A 256 3.45 17.56 -10.36
C PRO A 256 4.32 17.96 -9.17
N GLU A 257 4.73 19.22 -9.15
CA GLU A 257 5.56 19.72 -8.05
C GLU A 257 5.16 21.13 -7.59
N ILE A 258 5.56 21.44 -6.37
CA ILE A 258 5.51 22.78 -5.79
C ILE A 258 6.93 23.14 -5.37
N VAL A 259 7.40 24.31 -5.80
CA VAL A 259 8.70 24.82 -5.42
C VAL A 259 8.57 25.58 -4.10
N VAL A 260 9.44 25.27 -3.15
CA VAL A 260 9.39 25.83 -1.79
C VAL A 260 10.75 26.42 -1.44
N LEU A 261 10.83 27.75 -1.36
CA LEU A 261 11.99 28.44 -0.83
C LEU A 261 11.93 28.41 0.71
N ASN A 262 12.87 27.73 1.32
CA ASN A 262 12.97 27.62 2.77
C ASN A 262 13.98 28.63 3.35
N LYS A 263 13.96 28.79 4.67
CA LYS A 263 14.84 29.66 5.46
C LYS A 263 14.64 31.16 5.20
N ILE A 264 13.42 31.61 4.93
CA ILE A 264 13.12 33.05 4.79
C ILE A 264 13.25 33.82 6.10
N ASP A 265 13.48 33.16 7.22
CA ASP A 265 13.92 33.79 8.50
C ASP A 265 15.29 34.43 8.37
N LEU A 266 16.13 33.98 7.41
CA LEU A 266 17.42 34.60 7.13
C LEU A 266 17.25 35.83 6.23
N PRO A 267 17.81 37.01 6.60
CA PRO A 267 17.66 38.24 5.82
C PRO A 267 18.10 38.11 4.36
N GLU A 268 19.20 37.38 4.13
CA GLU A 268 19.73 37.12 2.78
C GLU A 268 18.80 36.33 1.89
N THR A 269 18.06 35.33 2.44
CA THR A 269 17.08 34.56 1.71
C THR A 269 15.81 35.37 1.50
N ARG A 270 15.37 36.12 2.52
CA ARG A 270 14.19 37.00 2.46
C ARG A 270 14.31 38.05 1.37
N ALA A 271 15.46 38.67 1.20
CA ALA A 271 15.70 39.65 0.14
C ALA A 271 15.56 39.09 -1.29
N ARG A 272 15.63 37.76 -1.43
CA ARG A 272 15.56 37.09 -2.75
C ARG A 272 14.20 36.41 -3.03
N VAL A 273 13.22 36.58 -2.14
CA VAL A 273 11.89 35.92 -2.29
C VAL A 273 11.20 36.35 -3.57
N ASP A 274 11.14 37.68 -3.86
CA ASP A 274 10.41 38.21 -5.00
C ASP A 274 11.10 37.81 -6.33
N GLU A 275 12.41 37.97 -6.43
CA GLU A 275 13.22 37.47 -7.57
C GLU A 275 12.95 35.99 -7.85
N THR A 276 12.95 35.20 -6.78
CA THR A 276 12.75 33.75 -6.87
C THR A 276 11.33 33.41 -7.33
N ARG A 277 10.35 34.13 -6.79
CA ARG A 277 8.94 33.97 -7.17
C ARG A 277 8.73 34.23 -8.65
N GLU A 278 9.19 35.37 -9.15
CA GLU A 278 9.06 35.74 -10.56
C GLU A 278 9.73 34.69 -11.48
N ALA A 279 10.89 34.19 -11.09
CA ALA A 279 11.61 33.17 -11.86
C ALA A 279 10.84 31.86 -12.00
N PHE A 280 10.11 31.41 -10.98
CA PHE A 280 9.34 30.17 -11.02
C PHE A 280 7.93 30.36 -11.60
N GLU A 281 7.29 31.49 -11.34
CA GLU A 281 6.00 31.84 -11.97
C GLU A 281 6.14 31.96 -13.48
N ALA A 282 7.24 32.52 -13.97
CA ALA A 282 7.56 32.57 -15.40
C ALA A 282 7.69 31.17 -16.05
N ARG A 283 8.00 30.13 -15.26
CA ARG A 283 8.02 28.71 -15.70
C ARG A 283 6.67 28.01 -15.46
N GLY A 284 5.66 28.69 -14.96
CA GLY A 284 4.36 28.11 -14.62
C GLY A 284 4.39 27.18 -13.41
N LEU A 285 5.43 27.26 -12.57
CA LEU A 285 5.60 26.45 -11.39
C LEU A 285 5.03 27.16 -10.16
N PRO A 286 4.20 26.51 -9.35
CA PRO A 286 3.71 27.06 -8.10
C PRO A 286 4.86 27.24 -7.11
N PHE A 287 4.92 28.42 -6.50
CA PHE A 287 6.01 28.83 -5.59
C PHE A 287 5.48 29.24 -4.22
N PHE A 288 6.18 28.78 -3.18
CA PHE A 288 5.93 29.19 -1.80
C PHE A 288 7.24 29.54 -1.10
N ALA A 289 7.20 30.56 -0.27
CA ALA A 289 8.31 30.97 0.58
C ALA A 289 7.97 30.67 2.05
N ILE A 290 8.82 29.90 2.72
CA ILE A 290 8.57 29.45 4.09
C ILE A 290 9.81 29.55 4.98
N SER A 291 9.58 29.55 6.29
CA SER A 291 10.59 29.17 7.26
C SER A 291 10.15 27.92 8.03
N ALA A 292 10.81 26.81 7.80
CA ALA A 292 10.59 25.59 8.57
C ALA A 292 10.94 25.78 10.05
N GLN A 293 11.82 26.73 10.38
CA GLN A 293 12.26 27.05 11.75
C GLN A 293 11.18 27.84 12.51
N THR A 294 10.65 28.91 11.92
CA THR A 294 9.66 29.78 12.58
C THR A 294 8.22 29.33 12.36
N GLY A 295 7.94 28.67 11.24
CA GLY A 295 6.60 28.26 10.81
C GLY A 295 5.94 29.25 9.85
N GLU A 296 6.60 30.36 9.50
CA GLU A 296 6.07 31.35 8.54
C GLU A 296 5.81 30.69 7.17
N GLY A 297 4.64 30.95 6.57
CA GLY A 297 4.24 30.43 5.26
C GLY A 297 3.92 28.92 5.21
N VAL A 298 4.13 28.18 6.30
CA VAL A 298 3.95 26.72 6.32
C VAL A 298 2.49 26.34 6.26
N LYS A 299 1.59 27.06 6.92
CA LYS A 299 0.17 26.76 6.96
C LYS A 299 -0.48 26.86 5.57
N GLU A 300 -0.15 27.93 4.85
CA GLU A 300 -0.63 28.19 3.49
C GLU A 300 -0.13 27.12 2.52
N LEU A 301 1.12 26.73 2.63
CA LEU A 301 1.73 25.63 1.84
C LEU A 301 0.96 24.32 2.08
N ILE A 302 0.70 23.95 3.34
CA ILE A 302 0.00 22.71 3.69
C ILE A 302 -1.40 22.68 3.12
N GLN A 303 -2.13 23.79 3.17
CA GLN A 303 -3.47 23.90 2.60
C GLN A 303 -3.47 23.73 1.07
N GLU A 304 -2.51 24.34 0.38
CA GLU A 304 -2.38 24.19 -1.07
C GLU A 304 -1.99 22.78 -1.47
N VAL A 305 -1.07 22.13 -0.73
CA VAL A 305 -0.72 20.72 -0.92
C VAL A 305 -1.96 19.83 -0.80
N GLY A 306 -2.76 20.02 0.27
CA GLY A 306 -3.99 19.27 0.48
C GLY A 306 -4.98 19.43 -0.67
N ARG A 307 -5.22 20.67 -1.12
CA ARG A 307 -6.10 20.99 -2.25
C ARG A 307 -5.65 20.30 -3.54
N ARG A 308 -4.35 20.33 -3.85
CA ARG A 308 -3.80 19.69 -5.06
C ARG A 308 -3.89 18.17 -4.98
N LEU A 309 -3.63 17.58 -3.82
CA LEU A 309 -3.78 16.14 -3.63
C LEU A 309 -5.23 15.68 -3.84
N GLU A 310 -6.21 16.46 -3.39
CA GLU A 310 -7.63 16.15 -3.65
C GLU A 310 -7.94 16.18 -5.15
N ALA A 311 -7.44 17.18 -5.88
CA ALA A 311 -7.62 17.26 -7.32
C ALA A 311 -6.96 16.07 -8.06
N LEU A 312 -5.73 15.71 -7.70
CA LEU A 312 -5.02 14.58 -8.31
C LEU A 312 -5.74 13.24 -8.04
N LYS A 313 -6.20 13.01 -6.81
CA LYS A 313 -6.94 11.79 -6.44
C LYS A 313 -8.30 11.69 -7.14
N SER A 314 -8.96 12.81 -7.42
CA SER A 314 -10.25 12.82 -8.15
C SER A 314 -10.07 12.46 -9.63
N HIS A 315 -8.95 12.80 -10.24
CA HIS A 315 -8.63 12.42 -11.63
C HIS A 315 -8.25 10.95 -11.78
N GLU A 316 -7.57 10.34 -10.81
CA GLU A 316 -7.26 8.90 -10.84
C GLU A 316 -8.49 8.00 -10.63
N GLY A 317 -9.54 8.49 -9.98
CA GLY A 317 -10.79 7.73 -9.76
C GLY A 317 -11.76 7.70 -10.94
N THR A 318 -11.45 8.42 -12.04
CA THR A 318 -12.33 8.52 -13.23
C THR A 318 -11.70 7.88 -14.49
N ALA A 319 -10.51 7.34 -14.40
CA ALA A 319 -9.83 6.57 -15.44
C ALA A 319 -9.84 5.06 -15.07
#